data_20a5907cc0dcb381e41789d3696a299f
#
_entry.id   20a5907cc0dcb381e41789d3696a299f
#
_cell.length_a   1.000
_cell.length_b   1.000
_cell.length_c   1.000
_cell.angle_alpha   90.00
_cell.angle_beta   90.00
_cell.angle_gamma   90.00
#
_symmetry.space_group_name_H-M   'P 1'
#
loop_
_entity.id
_entity.type
_entity.pdbx_description
1 polymer ?
#
loop_
_entity_poly.entity_id
_entity_poly.type
_entity_poly.pdbx_seq_one_letter_code
_entity_poly.pdbx_strand_id
1 'polypeptide(L)'
;MGTVIDKMTNNIYKVLKYMYTRQIESPTGEKYIPLSQVEIAEVFGMSTITANKFFKQLKEDDLLHPLEKKRGKYRFSDRALIILRDMEELEDKLREVQ
;
A
#
# COMPACT_ATOMS: atom_id res chain seq x y z
N MET A 1 16.31 -14.01 -1.92
CA MET A 1 17.14 -12.94 -1.38
C MET A 1 16.54 -11.59 -1.74
N GLY A 2 16.39 -10.71 -0.76
CA GLY A 2 15.85 -9.38 -1.02
C GLY A 2 16.79 -8.54 -1.85
N THR A 3 16.23 -7.70 -2.70
CA THR A 3 17.00 -6.69 -3.42
C THR A 3 17.37 -5.55 -2.45
N VAL A 4 18.21 -4.62 -2.92
CA VAL A 4 18.51 -3.42 -2.15
C VAL A 4 17.23 -2.66 -1.82
N ILE A 5 16.26 -2.64 -2.75
CA ILE A 5 14.98 -2.00 -2.53
C ILE A 5 14.21 -2.68 -1.39
N ASP A 6 14.16 -4.00 -1.37
CA ASP A 6 13.47 -4.73 -0.30
C ASP A 6 14.03 -4.40 1.07
N LYS A 7 15.34 -4.21 1.18
CA LYS A 7 15.98 -3.82 2.44
C LYS A 7 15.66 -2.38 2.83
N MET A 8 15.55 -1.48 1.85
CA MET A 8 15.34 -0.05 2.11
C MET A 8 13.88 0.31 2.33
N THR A 9 12.96 -0.38 1.66
CA THR A 9 11.54 0.01 1.64
C THR A 9 10.72 -0.66 2.72
N ASN A 10 11.24 -1.72 3.32
CA ASN A 10 10.55 -2.49 4.35
C ASN A 10 9.16 -2.99 3.94
N ASN A 11 8.37 -3.47 4.91
CA ASN A 11 7.06 -4.05 4.66
C ASN A 11 6.00 -3.01 4.29
N ILE A 12 6.21 -1.74 4.65
CA ILE A 12 5.24 -0.69 4.34
C ILE A 12 5.08 -0.51 2.83
N TYR A 13 6.18 -0.44 2.10
CA TYR A 13 6.11 -0.33 0.64
C TYR A 13 5.42 -1.54 0.01
N LYS A 14 5.72 -2.74 0.49
CA LYS A 14 5.10 -3.96 -0.02
C LYS A 14 3.59 -3.95 0.20
N VAL A 15 3.13 -3.48 1.34
CA VAL A 15 1.72 -3.35 1.63
C VAL A 15 1.07 -2.30 0.72
N LEU A 16 1.71 -1.15 0.53
CA LEU A 16 1.20 -0.13 -0.38
C LEU A 16 1.10 -0.65 -1.82
N LYS A 17 2.10 -1.38 -2.27
CA LYS A 17 2.12 -1.96 -3.62
C LYS A 17 0.98 -2.96 -3.81
N TYR A 18 0.74 -3.80 -2.81
CA TYR A 18 -0.39 -4.71 -2.84
C TYR A 18 -1.71 -3.96 -2.90
N MET A 19 -1.87 -2.94 -2.06
CA MET A 19 -3.07 -2.11 -2.04
C MET A 19 -3.32 -1.46 -3.40
N TYR A 20 -2.26 -1.04 -4.09
CA TYR A 20 -2.40 -0.47 -5.43
C TYR A 20 -3.02 -1.46 -6.40
N THR A 21 -2.68 -2.75 -6.30
CA THR A 21 -3.27 -3.78 -7.16
C THR A 21 -4.75 -4.00 -6.85
N ARG A 22 -5.22 -3.59 -5.67
CA ARG A 22 -6.61 -3.74 -5.25
C ARG A 22 -7.44 -2.49 -5.51
N GLN A 23 -6.81 -1.41 -6.00
CA GLN A 23 -7.52 -0.18 -6.28
C GLN A 23 -8.53 -0.35 -7.40
N ILE A 24 -9.76 0.13 -7.19
CA ILE A 24 -10.81 0.10 -8.20
C ILE A 24 -11.37 1.50 -8.39
N GLU A 25 -12.09 1.69 -9.50
CA GLU A 25 -12.70 2.97 -9.83
C GLU A 25 -14.22 2.83 -9.78
N SER A 26 -14.87 3.76 -9.08
CA SER A 26 -16.33 3.79 -9.01
C SER A 26 -16.92 4.34 -10.30
N PRO A 27 -18.24 4.18 -10.55
CA PRO A 27 -18.89 4.77 -11.72
C PRO A 27 -18.73 6.28 -11.81
N THR A 28 -18.48 6.97 -10.68
CA THR A 28 -18.27 8.42 -10.66
C THR A 28 -16.84 8.82 -10.93
N GLY A 29 -15.93 7.84 -11.16
CA GLY A 29 -14.52 8.11 -11.39
C GLY A 29 -13.66 8.17 -10.15
N GLU A 30 -14.24 7.98 -8.97
CA GLU A 30 -13.50 7.98 -7.71
C GLU A 30 -12.73 6.67 -7.56
N LYS A 31 -11.44 6.77 -7.27
CA LYS A 31 -10.61 5.58 -7.02
C LYS A 31 -10.55 5.29 -5.53
N TYR A 32 -10.72 4.02 -5.20
CA TYR A 32 -10.65 3.59 -3.80
C TYR A 32 -10.15 2.15 -3.70
N ILE A 33 -9.79 1.76 -2.48
CA ILE A 33 -9.24 0.43 -2.20
C ILE A 33 -10.20 -0.27 -1.25
N PRO A 34 -10.93 -1.32 -1.71
CA PRO A 34 -11.75 -2.14 -0.81
C PRO A 34 -10.85 -3.18 -0.16
N LEU A 35 -10.51 -2.99 1.10
CA LEU A 35 -9.53 -3.82 1.77
C LEU A 35 -9.81 -3.91 3.26
N SER A 36 -9.56 -5.07 3.85
CA SER A 36 -9.68 -5.27 5.28
C SER A 36 -8.33 -5.62 5.91
N GLN A 37 -8.25 -5.44 7.22
CA GLN A 37 -7.06 -5.85 7.98
C GLN A 37 -6.85 -7.35 7.91
N VAL A 38 -7.95 -8.12 7.84
CA VAL A 38 -7.88 -9.58 7.72
C VAL A 38 -7.20 -9.98 6.42
N GLU A 39 -7.54 -9.32 5.32
CA GLU A 39 -6.92 -9.60 4.02
C GLU A 39 -5.42 -9.34 4.06
N ILE A 40 -5.00 -8.21 4.61
CA ILE A 40 -3.57 -7.88 4.74
C ILE A 40 -2.86 -8.91 5.62
N ALA A 41 -3.49 -9.29 6.73
CA ALA A 41 -2.90 -10.29 7.62
C ALA A 41 -2.67 -11.62 6.89
N GLU A 42 -3.64 -12.07 6.12
CA GLU A 42 -3.53 -13.32 5.37
C GLU A 42 -2.48 -13.25 4.26
N VAL A 43 -2.51 -12.18 3.46
CA VAL A 43 -1.60 -12.04 2.32
C VAL A 43 -0.15 -11.96 2.75
N PHE A 44 0.14 -11.24 3.84
CA PHE A 44 1.51 -11.02 4.29
C PHE A 44 1.92 -11.93 5.45
N GLY A 45 1.07 -12.88 5.84
CA GLY A 45 1.40 -13.84 6.89
C GLY A 45 1.63 -13.20 8.24
N MET A 46 0.87 -12.19 8.59
CA MET A 46 0.96 -11.50 9.87
C MET A 46 -0.34 -11.63 10.66
N SER A 47 -0.29 -11.32 11.96
CA SER A 47 -1.49 -11.29 12.77
C SER A 47 -2.37 -10.10 12.42
N THR A 48 -3.67 -10.19 12.77
CA THR A 48 -4.58 -9.04 12.58
C THR A 48 -4.17 -7.84 13.43
N ILE A 49 -3.55 -8.10 14.58
CA ILE A 49 -3.03 -7.02 15.43
C ILE A 49 -1.92 -6.27 14.71
N THR A 50 -1.00 -6.99 14.07
CA THR A 50 0.09 -6.38 13.29
C THR A 50 -0.47 -5.64 12.07
N ALA A 51 -1.44 -6.23 11.37
CA ALA A 51 -2.08 -5.57 10.24
C ALA A 51 -2.75 -4.26 10.66
N ASN A 52 -3.40 -4.25 11.82
CA ASN A 52 -4.01 -3.04 12.35
C ASN A 52 -2.96 -1.94 12.60
N LYS A 53 -1.80 -2.32 13.10
CA LYS A 53 -0.70 -1.38 13.30
C LYS A 53 -0.22 -0.79 11.98
N PHE A 54 -0.14 -1.59 10.92
CA PHE A 54 0.20 -1.10 9.58
C PHE A 54 -0.80 -0.08 9.06
N PHE A 55 -2.09 -0.37 9.17
CA PHE A 55 -3.12 0.58 8.75
C PHE A 55 -3.03 1.88 9.52
N LYS A 56 -2.83 1.79 10.83
CA LYS A 56 -2.68 2.96 11.68
C LYS A 56 -1.45 3.78 11.29
N GLN A 57 -0.33 3.10 11.04
CA GLN A 57 0.90 3.75 10.61
C GLN A 57 0.73 4.46 9.27
N LEU A 58 0.07 3.81 8.30
CA LEU A 58 -0.18 4.40 6.99
C LEU A 58 -1.04 5.66 7.10
N LYS A 59 -2.02 5.67 8.00
CA LYS A 59 -2.84 6.85 8.24
C LYS A 59 -2.06 7.98 8.92
N GLU A 60 -1.25 7.64 9.93
CA GLU A 60 -0.42 8.61 10.64
C GLU A 60 0.63 9.26 9.73
N ASP A 61 1.18 8.49 8.80
CA ASP A 61 2.20 8.99 7.86
C ASP A 61 1.59 9.69 6.65
N ASP A 62 0.29 9.92 6.66
CA ASP A 62 -0.42 10.59 5.56
C ASP A 62 -0.25 9.87 4.22
N LEU A 63 -0.35 8.55 4.24
CA LEU A 63 -0.26 7.73 3.04
C LEU A 63 -1.61 7.16 2.63
N LEU A 64 -2.50 6.94 3.59
CA LEU A 64 -3.79 6.31 3.38
C LEU A 64 -4.87 7.08 4.11
N HIS A 65 -5.98 7.34 3.43
CA HIS A 65 -7.13 8.03 4.03
C HIS A 65 -8.36 7.11 3.98
N PRO A 66 -9.05 6.90 5.12
CA PRO A 66 -10.31 6.17 5.07
C PRO A 66 -11.37 7.01 4.36
N LEU A 67 -12.23 6.37 3.58
CA LEU A 67 -13.37 7.05 2.99
C LEU A 67 -14.42 7.26 4.07
N GLU A 68 -14.96 8.47 4.14
CA GLU A 68 -15.99 8.82 5.12
C GLU A 68 -17.20 7.89 4.98
N LYS A 69 -17.72 7.42 6.11
CA LYS A 69 -18.94 6.62 6.21
C LYS A 69 -18.87 5.25 5.49
N LYS A 70 -17.67 4.81 5.06
CA LYS A 70 -17.54 3.53 4.36
C LYS A 70 -16.43 2.70 4.98
N ARG A 71 -16.80 1.74 5.82
CA ARG A 71 -15.83 0.82 6.44
C ARG A 71 -15.11 -0.01 5.38
N GLY A 72 -13.82 -0.23 5.58
CA GLY A 72 -13.03 -1.07 4.72
C GLY A 72 -12.77 -0.48 3.34
N LYS A 73 -12.97 0.82 3.19
CA LYS A 73 -12.65 1.52 1.95
C LYS A 73 -11.69 2.67 2.23
N TYR A 74 -10.63 2.74 1.43
CA TYR A 74 -9.54 3.69 1.62
C TYR A 74 -9.16 4.32 0.29
N ARG A 75 -8.43 5.43 0.36
CA ARG A 75 -7.80 6.03 -0.81
C ARG A 75 -6.37 6.38 -0.48
N PHE A 76 -5.53 6.39 -1.50
CA PHE A 76 -4.16 6.86 -1.35
C PHE A 76 -4.12 8.38 -1.27
N SER A 77 -3.20 8.90 -0.47
CA SER A 77 -2.84 10.31 -0.55
C SER A 77 -1.98 10.54 -1.80
N ASP A 78 -1.79 11.80 -2.19
CA ASP A 78 -0.86 12.13 -3.27
C ASP A 78 0.56 11.70 -2.91
N ARG A 79 0.91 11.81 -1.64
CA ARG A 79 2.21 11.38 -1.12
C ARG A 79 2.45 9.89 -1.37
N ALA A 80 1.45 9.06 -1.12
CA ALA A 80 1.56 7.62 -1.36
C ALA A 80 1.74 7.30 -2.84
N LEU A 81 1.02 7.99 -3.70
CA LEU A 81 1.12 7.79 -5.15
C LEU A 81 2.50 8.16 -5.68
N ILE A 82 3.09 9.24 -5.16
CA ILE A 82 4.45 9.64 -5.52
C ILE A 82 5.45 8.56 -5.09
N ILE A 83 5.34 8.07 -3.87
CA ILE A 83 6.22 7.02 -3.36
C ILE A 83 6.12 5.75 -4.21
N LEU A 84 4.89 5.31 -4.52
CA LEU A 84 4.68 4.11 -5.32
C LEU A 84 5.31 4.24 -6.71
N ARG A 85 5.11 5.39 -7.36
CA ARG A 85 5.68 5.65 -8.68
C ARG A 85 7.21 5.67 -8.64
N ASP A 86 7.78 6.40 -7.69
CA ASP A 86 9.23 6.54 -7.60
C ASP A 86 9.91 5.22 -7.27
N MET A 87 9.31 4.43 -6.39
CA MET A 87 9.87 3.12 -6.04
C MET A 87 9.76 2.13 -7.19
N GLU A 88 8.69 2.18 -7.98
CA GLU A 88 8.55 1.35 -9.17
C GLU A 88 9.62 1.69 -10.21
N GLU A 89 9.86 2.98 -10.44
CA GLU A 89 10.92 3.42 -11.34
C GLU A 89 12.30 2.95 -10.88
N LEU A 90 12.56 3.03 -9.58
CA LEU A 90 13.82 2.57 -9.02
C LEU A 90 13.99 1.06 -9.18
N GLU A 91 12.94 0.28 -8.95
CA GLU A 91 12.98 -1.17 -9.17
C GLU A 91 13.31 -1.50 -10.62
N ASP A 92 12.70 -0.79 -11.57
CA ASP A 92 12.95 -1.00 -13.00
C ASP A 92 14.40 -0.69 -13.36
N LYS A 93 14.94 0.41 -12.84
CA LYS A 93 16.35 0.76 -13.07
C LYS A 93 17.31 -0.27 -12.52
N LEU A 94 17.03 -0.81 -11.34
CA LEU A 94 17.89 -1.82 -10.75
C LEU A 94 17.85 -3.14 -11.52
N ARG A 95 16.69 -3.49 -12.09
CA ARG A 95 16.60 -4.67 -12.94
C ARG A 95 17.41 -4.55 -14.22
N GLU A 96 17.51 -3.35 -14.78
CA GLU A 96 18.27 -3.11 -16.01
C GLU A 96 19.78 -3.30 -15.84
N VAL A 97 20.31 -3.13 -14.63
CA VAL A 97 21.74 -3.27 -14.36
C VAL A 97 22.15 -4.65 -13.87
N GLN A 98 21.22 -5.58 -13.77
CA GLN A 98 21.54 -6.97 -13.34
C GLN A 98 21.97 -7.86 -14.50
#